data_6300402cb0fdeb4a9bceaae7e1af5cad
#
_entry.id   6300402cb0fdeb4a9bceaae7e1af5cad
#
_cell.length_a   1.000
_cell.length_b   1.000
_cell.length_c   1.000
_cell.angle_alpha   90.00
_cell.angle_beta   90.00
_cell.angle_gamma   90.00
#
_symmetry.space_group_name_H-M   'P 1'
#
loop_
_entity.id
_entity.type
_entity.pdbx_description
1 polymer ?
#
loop_
_entity_poly.entity_id
_entity_poly.type
_entity_poly.pdbx_seq_one_letter_code
_entity_poly.pdbx_strand_id
1 'polypeptide(L)'
;MKQLMASVINGDNTNSTGYAYRMDGYSLIGKTGTAQIFDYTKGKYMSGSSDYIYSFSGMFPENDPEIILYAAIKRPKDGTNYIVPMVKEVEQNITKYLNIEEKDSEKKSYTVEPFYNKNVSDIKTYLENKNIKVLVIGDGTKVINQYPGINNIIYEDDLVVLKTNNYDNKMINLNGYSYKEANNILRLMGVSYMLEGK
;
A
#
# COMPACT_ATOMS: atom_id res chain seq x y z
N MET A 1 -12.18 -4.24 1.35
CA MET A 1 -11.16 -5.25 1.70
C MET A 1 -10.03 -4.64 2.54
N LYS A 2 -9.33 -3.59 2.08
CA LYS A 2 -8.23 -2.93 2.84
C LYS A 2 -8.62 -2.58 4.29
N GLN A 3 -9.77 -1.93 4.51
CA GLN A 3 -10.25 -1.56 5.86
C GLN A 3 -10.40 -2.76 6.81
N LEU A 4 -10.89 -3.90 6.29
CA LEU A 4 -11.00 -5.12 7.09
C LEU A 4 -9.63 -5.71 7.43
N MET A 5 -8.67 -5.65 6.51
CA MET A 5 -7.29 -6.08 6.78
C MET A 5 -6.58 -5.13 7.74
N ALA A 6 -6.88 -3.83 7.67
CA ALA A 6 -6.37 -2.83 8.61
C ALA A 6 -6.86 -3.10 10.03
N SER A 7 -8.15 -3.43 10.21
CA SER A 7 -8.71 -3.73 11.53
C SER A 7 -8.13 -4.98 12.18
N VAL A 8 -7.62 -5.94 11.39
CA VAL A 8 -6.92 -7.13 11.90
C VAL A 8 -5.60 -6.76 12.59
N ILE A 9 -4.92 -5.73 12.08
CA ILE A 9 -3.61 -5.28 12.59
C ILE A 9 -3.77 -4.10 13.55
N ASN A 10 -4.53 -3.07 13.13
CA ASN A 10 -4.58 -1.76 13.78
C ASN A 10 -5.83 -1.57 14.65
N GLY A 11 -6.64 -2.62 14.86
CA GLY A 11 -7.80 -2.56 15.74
C GLY A 11 -7.44 -2.15 17.17
N ASP A 12 -8.38 -1.50 17.84
CA ASP A 12 -8.17 -0.86 19.16
C ASP A 12 -7.99 -1.84 20.32
N ASN A 13 -8.08 -3.13 20.07
CA ASN A 13 -7.99 -4.09 21.13
C ASN A 13 -6.98 -5.21 20.85
N THR A 14 -6.38 -5.71 21.90
CA THR A 14 -5.45 -6.85 21.90
C THR A 14 -6.08 -8.16 21.39
N ASN A 15 -7.38 -8.21 21.14
CA ASN A 15 -8.09 -9.37 20.58
C ASN A 15 -7.96 -9.46 19.04
N SER A 16 -7.39 -8.44 18.38
CA SER A 16 -7.08 -8.53 16.96
C SER A 16 -5.99 -9.57 16.72
N THR A 17 -6.24 -10.55 15.88
CA THR A 17 -5.32 -11.67 15.64
C THR A 17 -3.98 -11.26 15.05
N GLY A 18 -3.90 -10.09 14.43
CA GLY A 18 -2.70 -9.52 13.84
C GLY A 18 -2.04 -8.42 14.69
N TYR A 19 -2.57 -8.12 15.87
CA TYR A 19 -2.04 -7.03 16.72
C TYR A 19 -0.53 -7.12 16.95
N ALA A 20 -0.02 -8.33 17.15
CA ALA A 20 1.41 -8.56 17.40
C ALA A 20 2.33 -8.17 16.23
N TYR A 21 1.79 -8.06 15.02
CA TYR A 21 2.53 -7.67 13.81
C TYR A 21 2.60 -6.14 13.61
N ARG A 22 1.99 -5.35 14.48
CA ARG A 22 2.09 -3.88 14.41
C ARG A 22 3.53 -3.42 14.34
N MET A 23 3.76 -2.44 13.49
CA MET A 23 5.01 -1.70 13.39
C MET A 23 4.80 -0.26 13.86
N ASP A 24 5.69 0.22 14.71
CA ASP A 24 5.67 1.63 15.11
C ASP A 24 6.12 2.50 13.94
N GLY A 25 5.41 3.60 13.71
CA GLY A 25 5.70 4.52 12.61
C GLY A 25 5.21 4.09 11.23
N TYR A 26 4.71 2.87 11.06
CA TYR A 26 4.24 2.38 9.75
C TYR A 26 2.82 1.83 9.83
N SER A 27 2.02 2.07 8.79
CA SER A 27 0.71 1.45 8.67
C SER A 27 0.79 0.19 7.81
N LEU A 28 0.49 -0.92 8.45
CA LEU A 28 0.45 -2.26 7.85
C LEU A 28 -0.99 -2.74 7.80
N ILE A 29 -1.37 -3.39 6.72
CA ILE A 29 -2.60 -4.19 6.64
C ILE A 29 -2.26 -5.65 6.42
N GLY A 30 -3.03 -6.57 7.01
CA GLY A 30 -2.69 -7.97 6.88
C GLY A 30 -3.73 -8.93 7.39
N LYS A 31 -3.43 -10.21 7.25
CA LYS A 31 -4.25 -11.32 7.72
C LYS A 31 -3.38 -12.45 8.22
N THR A 32 -3.72 -12.95 9.39
CA THR A 32 -3.13 -14.16 9.97
C THR A 32 -3.87 -15.40 9.47
N GLY A 33 -3.17 -16.51 9.38
CA GLY A 33 -3.74 -17.82 9.10
C GLY A 33 -3.22 -18.86 10.06
N THR A 34 -4.09 -19.77 10.48
CA THR A 34 -3.76 -20.95 11.27
C THR A 34 -4.45 -22.14 10.65
N ALA A 35 -3.68 -23.11 10.16
CA ALA A 35 -4.20 -24.29 9.50
C ALA A 35 -3.67 -25.56 10.18
N GLN A 36 -4.55 -26.52 10.44
CA GLN A 36 -4.15 -27.84 10.90
C GLN A 36 -3.44 -28.60 9.79
N ILE A 37 -2.45 -29.40 10.16
CA ILE A 37 -1.72 -30.25 9.22
C ILE A 37 -2.51 -31.53 8.97
N PHE A 38 -2.73 -31.87 7.72
CA PHE A 38 -3.37 -33.10 7.32
C PHE A 38 -2.36 -34.25 7.25
N ASP A 39 -2.67 -35.37 7.89
CA ASP A 39 -1.89 -36.62 7.83
C ASP A 39 -2.45 -37.50 6.70
N TYR A 40 -1.77 -37.49 5.57
CA TYR A 40 -2.18 -38.28 4.40
C TYR A 40 -2.11 -39.79 4.64
N THR A 41 -1.28 -40.24 5.60
CA THR A 41 -1.16 -41.67 5.90
C THR A 41 -2.33 -42.17 6.75
N LYS A 42 -2.90 -41.28 7.56
CA LYS A 42 -4.05 -41.60 8.45
C LYS A 42 -5.38 -41.05 7.91
N GLY A 43 -5.35 -40.29 6.81
CA GLY A 43 -6.54 -39.72 6.21
C GLY A 43 -7.29 -38.71 7.09
N LYS A 44 -6.61 -38.02 8.02
CA LYS A 44 -7.22 -37.07 8.95
C LYS A 44 -6.30 -35.93 9.34
N TYR A 45 -6.87 -34.86 9.87
CA TYR A 45 -6.11 -33.78 10.47
C TYR A 45 -5.39 -34.23 11.74
N MET A 46 -4.16 -33.75 11.90
CA MET A 46 -3.39 -33.96 13.13
C MET A 46 -3.98 -33.13 14.27
N SER A 47 -3.84 -33.61 15.52
CA SER A 47 -4.46 -32.99 16.71
C SER A 47 -3.47 -32.57 17.79
N GLY A 48 -2.17 -32.67 17.55
CA GLY A 48 -1.15 -32.19 18.48
C GLY A 48 -1.11 -30.67 18.57
N SER A 49 -0.71 -30.14 19.70
CA SER A 49 -0.60 -28.67 19.93
C SER A 49 0.35 -27.96 18.98
N SER A 50 1.32 -28.66 18.41
CA SER A 50 2.28 -28.15 17.41
C SER A 50 1.94 -28.56 15.97
N ASP A 51 0.80 -29.25 15.74
CA ASP A 51 0.44 -29.73 14.40
C ASP A 51 -0.31 -28.69 13.57
N TYR A 52 0.24 -27.47 13.54
CA TYR A 52 -0.31 -26.33 12.81
C TYR A 52 0.72 -25.72 11.87
N ILE A 53 0.19 -25.06 10.86
CA ILE A 53 0.90 -24.08 10.02
C ILE A 53 0.36 -22.72 10.40
N TYR A 54 1.23 -21.84 10.87
CA TYR A 54 0.90 -20.44 11.10
C TYR A 54 1.40 -19.62 9.91
N SER A 55 0.59 -18.69 9.44
CA SER A 55 0.96 -17.82 8.33
C SER A 55 0.51 -16.41 8.57
N PHE A 56 1.20 -15.50 7.89
CA PHE A 56 0.88 -14.08 7.84
C PHE A 56 1.03 -13.59 6.40
N SER A 57 0.05 -12.83 5.94
CA SER A 57 0.13 -12.08 4.70
C SER A 57 -0.10 -10.62 5.02
N GLY A 58 0.87 -9.79 4.71
CA GLY A 58 0.84 -8.35 4.97
C GLY A 58 1.11 -7.54 3.70
N MET A 59 0.62 -6.32 3.69
CA MET A 59 0.90 -5.32 2.67
C MET A 59 1.17 -3.99 3.36
N PHE A 60 2.15 -3.25 2.89
CA PHE A 60 2.51 -1.93 3.41
C PHE A 60 3.16 -1.04 2.34
N PRO A 61 3.06 0.30 2.49
CA PRO A 61 2.17 1.01 3.42
C PRO A 61 0.69 0.73 3.17
N GLU A 62 -0.16 0.90 4.20
CA GLU A 62 -1.61 0.62 4.13
C GLU A 62 -2.31 1.33 2.98
N ASN A 63 -2.00 2.62 2.82
CA ASN A 63 -2.72 3.48 1.87
C ASN A 63 -2.39 3.13 0.43
N ASP A 64 -1.11 2.86 0.19
CA ASP A 64 -0.54 2.64 -1.13
C ASP A 64 0.47 1.51 -1.10
N PRO A 65 0.02 0.23 -1.00
CA PRO A 65 0.90 -0.90 -0.83
C PRO A 65 1.92 -1.01 -1.95
N GLU A 66 3.19 -0.92 -1.57
CA GLU A 66 4.34 -1.15 -2.45
C GLU A 66 4.91 -2.54 -2.24
N ILE A 67 4.66 -3.12 -1.06
CA ILE A 67 5.21 -4.40 -0.64
C ILE A 67 4.10 -5.35 -0.24
N ILE A 68 4.23 -6.58 -0.68
CA ILE A 68 3.45 -7.72 -0.23
C ILE A 68 4.42 -8.71 0.41
N LEU A 69 4.18 -9.02 1.68
CA LEU A 69 4.92 -10.02 2.42
C LEU A 69 4.03 -11.22 2.73
N TYR A 70 4.54 -12.41 2.50
CA TYR A 70 3.94 -13.66 2.98
C TYR A 70 4.98 -14.48 3.73
N ALA A 71 4.62 -14.88 4.93
CA ALA A 71 5.42 -15.76 5.75
C ALA A 71 4.59 -16.93 6.25
N ALA A 72 5.20 -18.12 6.33
CA ALA A 72 4.56 -19.30 6.91
C ALA A 72 5.58 -20.13 7.66
N ILE A 73 5.17 -20.69 8.80
CA ILE A 73 5.97 -21.60 9.59
C ILE A 73 5.16 -22.86 9.91
N LYS A 74 5.76 -24.01 9.66
CA LYS A 74 5.14 -25.31 9.91
C LYS A 74 5.69 -25.90 11.21
N ARG A 75 4.79 -26.30 12.11
CA ARG A 75 5.13 -26.95 13.38
C ARG A 75 6.10 -26.16 14.27
N PRO A 76 5.85 -24.86 14.51
CA PRO A 76 6.66 -24.15 15.48
C PRO A 76 6.41 -24.70 16.89
N LYS A 77 7.44 -24.71 17.72
CA LYS A 77 7.33 -25.24 19.10
C LYS A 77 6.43 -24.34 19.98
N ASP A 78 6.45 -23.03 19.75
CA ASP A 78 5.75 -22.02 20.56
C ASP A 78 4.75 -21.18 19.73
N GLY A 79 3.97 -21.82 18.87
CA GLY A 79 2.90 -21.15 18.11
C GLY A 79 3.40 -19.98 17.27
N THR A 80 2.84 -18.78 17.48
CA THR A 80 3.17 -17.57 16.71
C THR A 80 4.42 -16.86 17.20
N ASN A 81 5.04 -17.28 18.30
CA ASN A 81 6.19 -16.59 18.91
C ASN A 81 7.42 -16.50 18.00
N TYR A 82 7.53 -17.36 17.01
CA TYR A 82 8.63 -17.33 16.04
C TYR A 82 8.32 -16.51 14.79
N ILE A 83 7.09 -16.60 14.29
CA ILE A 83 6.74 -15.94 13.02
C ILE A 83 6.62 -14.41 13.16
N VAL A 84 6.12 -13.93 14.29
CA VAL A 84 5.95 -12.49 14.54
C VAL A 84 7.28 -11.73 14.52
N PRO A 85 8.32 -12.11 15.30
CA PRO A 85 9.60 -11.42 15.26
C PRO A 85 10.27 -11.48 13.88
N MET A 86 10.21 -12.63 13.21
CA MET A 86 10.77 -12.80 11.87
C MET A 86 10.12 -11.87 10.86
N VAL A 87 8.79 -11.76 10.86
CA VAL A 87 8.06 -10.85 9.98
C VAL A 87 8.43 -9.41 10.27
N LYS A 88 8.43 -8.99 11.53
CA LYS A 88 8.79 -7.62 11.93
C LYS A 88 10.21 -7.24 11.51
N GLU A 89 11.17 -8.13 11.67
CA GLU A 89 12.55 -7.90 11.26
C GLU A 89 12.66 -7.69 9.74
N VAL A 90 11.99 -8.53 8.96
CA VAL A 90 11.96 -8.41 7.49
C VAL A 90 11.30 -7.10 7.08
N GLU A 91 10.16 -6.76 7.64
CA GLU A 91 9.44 -5.51 7.36
C GLU A 91 10.30 -4.28 7.67
N GLN A 92 10.95 -4.24 8.86
CA GLN A 92 11.84 -3.13 9.25
C GLN A 92 13.05 -3.00 8.32
N ASN A 93 13.61 -4.10 7.86
CA ASN A 93 14.73 -4.06 6.93
C ASN A 93 14.31 -3.57 5.55
N ILE A 94 13.15 -3.99 5.07
CA ILE A 94 12.62 -3.58 3.76
C ILE A 94 12.24 -2.09 3.79
N THR A 95 11.58 -1.61 4.86
CA THR A 95 11.22 -0.18 4.99
C THR A 95 12.45 0.72 4.96
N LYS A 96 13.53 0.31 5.63
CA LYS A 96 14.81 1.03 5.58
C LYS A 96 15.46 0.97 4.20
N TYR A 97 15.47 -0.20 3.57
CA TYR A 97 16.10 -0.40 2.26
C TYR A 97 15.41 0.41 1.15
N LEU A 98 14.09 0.49 1.18
CA LEU A 98 13.29 1.19 0.18
C LEU A 98 13.01 2.65 0.55
N ASN A 99 13.57 3.14 1.68
CA ASN A 99 13.27 4.48 2.22
C ASN A 99 11.76 4.76 2.30
N ILE A 100 10.99 3.75 2.70
CA ILE A 100 9.56 3.95 2.96
C ILE A 100 9.46 4.86 4.17
N GLU A 101 8.84 6.03 3.99
CA GLU A 101 8.70 7.02 5.06
C GLU A 101 7.83 6.45 6.18
N GLU A 102 8.24 6.72 7.42
CA GLU A 102 7.40 6.47 8.58
C GLU A 102 6.08 7.23 8.42
N LYS A 103 4.99 6.59 8.86
CA LYS A 103 3.71 7.28 8.93
C LYS A 103 3.85 8.42 9.91
N ASP A 104 3.93 9.63 9.40
CA ASP A 104 3.81 10.82 10.22
C ASP A 104 2.39 10.81 10.81
N SER A 105 2.27 10.54 12.11
CA SER A 105 0.98 10.43 12.79
C SER A 105 0.18 11.74 12.78
N GLU A 106 0.81 12.82 12.30
CA GLU A 106 0.23 14.15 12.19
C GLU A 106 -0.24 14.52 10.78
N LYS A 107 0.13 13.75 9.73
CA LYS A 107 -0.32 14.07 8.36
C LYS A 107 -1.83 13.94 8.23
N LYS A 108 -2.46 15.00 7.76
CA LYS A 108 -3.91 15.00 7.49
C LYS A 108 -4.21 14.13 6.27
N SER A 109 -5.29 13.35 6.38
CA SER A 109 -5.79 12.54 5.28
C SER A 109 -6.97 13.21 4.59
N TYR A 110 -7.10 12.98 3.28
CA TYR A 110 -8.17 13.50 2.45
C TYR A 110 -8.71 12.40 1.54
N THR A 111 -10.01 12.40 1.29
CA THR A 111 -10.62 11.53 0.30
C THR A 111 -10.56 12.20 -1.08
N VAL A 112 -10.10 11.49 -2.08
CA VAL A 112 -10.02 11.98 -3.46
C VAL A 112 -11.41 12.13 -4.04
N GLU A 113 -11.75 13.36 -4.45
CA GLU A 113 -13.01 13.71 -5.10
C GLU A 113 -12.96 13.52 -6.62
N PRO A 114 -14.12 13.50 -7.32
CA PRO A 114 -14.15 13.50 -8.78
C PRO A 114 -13.75 14.88 -9.34
N PHE A 115 -12.66 14.92 -10.09
CA PHE A 115 -12.17 16.15 -10.72
C PHE A 115 -12.51 16.24 -12.21
N TYR A 116 -13.12 15.21 -12.79
CA TYR A 116 -13.50 15.20 -14.20
C TYR A 116 -14.31 16.44 -14.60
N ASN A 117 -13.93 17.05 -15.73
CA ASN A 117 -14.50 18.27 -16.30
C ASN A 117 -14.39 19.53 -15.42
N LYS A 118 -13.71 19.49 -14.27
CA LYS A 118 -13.40 20.65 -13.45
C LYS A 118 -12.20 21.42 -14.04
N ASN A 119 -12.09 22.71 -13.65
CA ASN A 119 -10.98 23.56 -14.08
C ASN A 119 -9.67 23.11 -13.42
N VAL A 120 -8.61 22.96 -14.19
CA VAL A 120 -7.29 22.49 -13.71
C VAL A 120 -6.69 23.44 -12.68
N SER A 121 -6.76 24.76 -12.91
CA SER A 121 -6.18 25.74 -11.99
C SER A 121 -6.85 25.70 -10.62
N ASP A 122 -8.19 25.55 -10.60
CA ASP A 122 -8.95 25.54 -9.35
C ASP A 122 -8.65 24.29 -8.53
N ILE A 123 -8.57 23.12 -9.21
CA ILE A 123 -8.22 21.85 -8.56
C ILE A 123 -6.77 21.85 -8.07
N LYS A 124 -5.86 22.40 -8.86
CA LYS A 124 -4.46 22.52 -8.46
C LYS A 124 -4.35 23.36 -7.18
N THR A 125 -4.93 24.55 -7.14
CA THR A 125 -4.94 25.43 -5.97
C THR A 125 -5.60 24.74 -4.76
N TYR A 126 -6.73 24.04 -4.97
CA TYR A 126 -7.43 23.30 -3.92
C TYR A 126 -6.57 22.22 -3.27
N LEU A 127 -5.82 21.46 -4.08
CA LEU A 127 -4.94 20.39 -3.60
C LEU A 127 -3.67 20.93 -2.94
N GLU A 128 -3.05 21.96 -3.54
CA GLU A 128 -1.85 22.61 -3.00
C GLU A 128 -2.13 23.26 -1.63
N ASN A 129 -3.32 23.83 -1.42
CA ASN A 129 -3.77 24.35 -0.10
C ASN A 129 -3.93 23.25 0.96
N LYS A 130 -3.95 21.99 0.54
CA LYS A 130 -3.96 20.82 1.43
C LYS A 130 -2.59 20.15 1.55
N ASN A 131 -1.53 20.82 1.13
CA ASN A 131 -0.17 20.29 1.05
C ASN A 131 -0.05 19.03 0.18
N ILE A 132 -0.89 18.89 -0.86
CA ILE A 132 -0.84 17.77 -1.81
C ILE A 132 -0.05 18.18 -3.04
N LYS A 133 0.91 17.37 -3.45
CA LYS A 133 1.69 17.59 -4.67
C LYS A 133 0.80 17.36 -5.90
N VAL A 134 0.89 18.24 -6.89
CA VAL A 134 0.08 18.13 -8.11
C VAL A 134 0.95 18.11 -9.33
N LEU A 135 0.82 17.05 -10.13
CA LEU A 135 1.39 16.96 -11.46
C LEU A 135 0.29 17.13 -12.50
N VAL A 136 0.46 18.08 -13.41
CA VAL A 136 -0.48 18.30 -14.53
C VAL A 136 0.14 17.77 -15.82
N ILE A 137 -0.59 16.88 -16.51
CA ILE A 137 -0.22 16.33 -17.81
C ILE A 137 -1.02 17.03 -18.90
N GLY A 138 -0.34 17.80 -19.73
CA GLY A 138 -0.94 18.64 -20.78
C GLY A 138 -1.11 20.09 -20.35
N ASP A 139 -1.60 20.91 -21.27
CA ASP A 139 -1.79 22.36 -21.11
C ASP A 139 -3.27 22.79 -21.26
N GLY A 140 -4.19 21.84 -21.21
CA GLY A 140 -5.61 22.10 -21.27
C GLY A 140 -6.17 22.71 -19.99
N THR A 141 -7.38 23.23 -20.08
CA THR A 141 -8.05 23.92 -18.97
C THR A 141 -8.95 23.01 -18.14
N LYS A 142 -9.29 21.82 -18.65
CA LYS A 142 -10.20 20.88 -18.00
C LYS A 142 -9.52 19.54 -17.70
N VAL A 143 -9.82 18.97 -16.54
CA VAL A 143 -9.36 17.63 -16.17
C VAL A 143 -10.17 16.58 -16.93
N ILE A 144 -9.51 15.66 -17.62
CA ILE A 144 -10.15 14.51 -18.30
C ILE A 144 -9.85 13.17 -17.62
N ASN A 145 -8.79 13.10 -16.82
CA ASN A 145 -8.44 11.92 -16.03
C ASN A 145 -7.60 12.32 -14.81
N GLN A 146 -7.61 11.50 -13.79
CA GLN A 146 -6.90 11.72 -12.52
C GLN A 146 -6.33 10.45 -11.93
N TYR A 147 -5.27 10.61 -11.14
CA TYR A 147 -4.74 9.59 -10.24
C TYR A 147 -4.33 10.27 -8.91
N PRO A 148 -4.63 9.69 -7.74
CA PRO A 148 -5.42 8.47 -7.52
C PRO A 148 -6.88 8.59 -7.95
N GLY A 149 -7.55 7.43 -8.08
CA GLY A 149 -8.97 7.38 -8.42
C GLY A 149 -9.86 7.92 -7.30
N ILE A 150 -11.13 8.16 -7.61
CA ILE A 150 -12.15 8.64 -6.67
C ILE A 150 -12.26 7.71 -5.46
N ASN A 151 -12.54 8.27 -4.28
CA ASN A 151 -12.67 7.59 -2.99
C ASN A 151 -11.39 6.93 -2.46
N ASN A 152 -10.22 7.13 -3.09
CA ASN A 152 -8.97 6.78 -2.46
C ASN A 152 -8.64 7.78 -1.35
N ILE A 153 -7.94 7.32 -0.32
CA ILE A 153 -7.42 8.19 0.73
C ILE A 153 -6.00 8.59 0.32
N ILE A 154 -5.71 9.87 0.43
CA ILE A 154 -4.39 10.48 0.23
C ILE A 154 -4.02 11.28 1.47
N TYR A 155 -2.73 11.50 1.67
CA TYR A 155 -2.17 12.27 2.78
C TYR A 155 -1.46 13.52 2.28
N GLU A 156 -1.14 14.43 3.19
CA GLU A 156 -0.22 15.54 2.89
C GLU A 156 1.08 14.99 2.27
N ASP A 157 1.63 15.69 1.30
CA ASP A 157 2.78 15.34 0.46
C ASP A 157 2.55 14.23 -0.59
N ASP A 158 1.39 13.55 -0.60
CA ASP A 158 1.07 12.60 -1.67
C ASP A 158 0.93 13.29 -3.03
N LEU A 159 1.17 12.54 -4.11
CA LEU A 159 1.07 13.01 -5.48
C LEU A 159 -0.32 12.75 -6.07
N VAL A 160 -0.96 13.82 -6.55
CA VAL A 160 -2.13 13.74 -7.43
C VAL A 160 -1.72 14.13 -8.85
N VAL A 161 -2.07 13.29 -9.81
CA VAL A 161 -1.81 13.53 -11.22
C VAL A 161 -3.12 13.87 -11.93
N LEU A 162 -3.14 14.97 -12.66
CA LEU A 162 -4.29 15.45 -13.43
C LEU A 162 -3.93 15.45 -14.92
N LYS A 163 -4.68 14.72 -15.73
CA LYS A 163 -4.56 14.78 -17.19
C LYS A 163 -5.58 15.76 -17.75
N THR A 164 -5.14 16.64 -18.64
CA THR A 164 -5.98 17.71 -19.21
C THR A 164 -6.53 17.36 -20.57
N ASN A 165 -7.55 18.11 -21.01
CA ASN A 165 -8.21 17.96 -22.30
C ASN A 165 -7.35 18.41 -23.51
N ASN A 166 -6.22 19.05 -23.29
CA ASN A 166 -5.20 19.30 -24.31
C ASN A 166 -3.88 18.66 -23.88
N TYR A 167 -3.49 17.58 -24.56
CA TYR A 167 -2.35 16.76 -24.21
C TYR A 167 -1.59 16.37 -25.48
N ASP A 168 -0.38 16.89 -25.61
CA ASP A 168 0.54 16.55 -26.69
C ASP A 168 1.51 15.46 -26.22
N ASN A 169 1.37 14.27 -26.47
CA ASN A 169 2.18 13.10 -26.07
C ASN A 169 3.68 13.34 -25.77
N LYS A 170 4.07 14.52 -25.29
CA LYS A 170 5.44 14.79 -24.85
C LYS A 170 5.76 14.04 -23.58
N MET A 171 6.88 13.32 -23.59
CA MET A 171 7.37 12.63 -22.40
C MET A 171 7.79 13.65 -21.35
N ILE A 172 7.34 13.46 -20.14
CA ILE A 172 7.74 14.25 -18.98
C ILE A 172 8.97 13.62 -18.31
N ASN A 173 9.74 14.44 -17.60
CA ASN A 173 10.85 13.93 -16.81
C ASN A 173 10.33 13.17 -15.60
N LEU A 174 10.68 11.88 -15.50
CA LEU A 174 10.29 11.00 -14.40
C LEU A 174 11.35 10.89 -13.29
N ASN A 175 12.45 11.63 -13.37
CA ASN A 175 13.46 11.62 -12.32
C ASN A 175 12.89 12.16 -11.00
N GLY A 176 13.13 11.44 -9.92
CA GLY A 176 12.66 11.80 -8.58
C GLY A 176 11.29 11.25 -8.21
N TYR A 177 10.57 10.61 -9.14
CA TYR A 177 9.36 9.86 -8.83
C TYR A 177 9.69 8.42 -8.44
N SER A 178 8.91 7.87 -7.52
CA SER A 178 8.96 6.43 -7.23
C SER A 178 8.53 5.61 -8.46
N TYR A 179 8.93 4.34 -8.52
CA TYR A 179 8.49 3.43 -9.59
C TYR A 179 6.97 3.44 -9.78
N LYS A 180 6.24 3.43 -8.68
CA LYS A 180 4.78 3.43 -8.69
C LYS A 180 4.19 4.72 -9.23
N GLU A 181 4.69 5.87 -8.80
CA GLU A 181 4.26 7.16 -9.34
C GLU A 181 4.55 7.24 -10.84
N ALA A 182 5.77 6.89 -11.25
CA ALA A 182 6.17 6.85 -12.66
C ALA A 182 5.25 5.94 -13.49
N ASN A 183 4.94 4.73 -13.00
CA ASN A 183 4.02 3.81 -13.67
C ASN A 183 2.61 4.41 -13.83
N ASN A 184 2.07 5.04 -12.79
CA ASN A 184 0.75 5.67 -12.85
C ASN A 184 0.72 6.88 -13.78
N ILE A 185 1.79 7.68 -13.80
CA ILE A 185 1.96 8.79 -14.74
C ILE A 185 1.93 8.26 -16.18
N LEU A 186 2.74 7.25 -16.50
CA LEU A 186 2.81 6.65 -17.83
C LEU A 186 1.46 6.04 -18.26
N ARG A 187 0.75 5.38 -17.36
CA ARG A 187 -0.60 4.87 -17.63
C ARG A 187 -1.59 5.99 -17.97
N LEU A 188 -1.57 7.11 -17.22
CA LEU A 188 -2.41 8.27 -17.54
C LEU A 188 -2.05 8.90 -18.87
N MET A 189 -0.76 8.91 -19.21
CA MET A 189 -0.28 9.36 -20.52
C MET A 189 -0.72 8.43 -21.67
N GLY A 190 -1.00 7.16 -21.38
CA GLY A 190 -1.28 6.14 -22.39
C GLY A 190 -0.02 5.60 -23.06
N VAL A 191 1.13 5.67 -22.37
CA VAL A 191 2.42 5.20 -22.88
C VAL A 191 2.68 3.78 -22.44
N SER A 192 3.04 2.91 -23.39
CA SER A 192 3.57 1.57 -23.12
C SER A 192 5.07 1.67 -22.92
N TYR A 193 5.59 0.96 -21.92
CA TYR A 193 7.03 0.98 -21.61
C TYR A 193 7.51 -0.41 -21.21
N MET A 194 8.81 -0.63 -21.32
CA MET A 194 9.50 -1.80 -20.75
C MET A 194 10.43 -1.32 -19.64
N LEU A 195 10.52 -2.14 -18.59
CA LEU A 195 11.46 -1.92 -17.50
C LEU A 195 12.78 -2.62 -17.84
N GLU A 196 13.87 -1.86 -17.80
CA GLU A 196 15.22 -2.37 -17.83
C GLU A 196 15.93 -1.92 -16.56
N GLY A 197 16.52 -2.87 -15.84
CA GLY A 197 17.26 -2.58 -14.62
C GLY A 197 17.63 -3.84 -13.87
N LYS A 198 18.61 -3.72 -12.97
CA LYS A 198 19.04 -4.80 -12.07
C LYS A 198 18.31 -4.67 -10.74
#